data_3332855981851af940d9b100e8edec4c
#
_entry.id   3332855981851af940d9b100e8edec4c
#
_cell.length_a   1.000
_cell.length_b   1.000
_cell.length_c   1.000
_cell.angle_alpha   90.00
_cell.angle_beta   90.00
_cell.angle_gamma   90.00
#
_symmetry.space_group_name_H-M   'P 1'
#
loop_
_entity.id
_entity.type
_entity.pdbx_description
1 polymer ?
#
loop_
_entity_poly.entity_id
_entity_poly.type
_entity_poly.pdbx_seq_one_letter_code
_entity_poly.pdbx_strand_id
1 'polypeptide(L)'
;MSRFGARALFAATVVAGLMSGIGTASAQSQSGCRLAFEAGADQWVIQYDPLAQDVAERQFDVAVVNQGDRACGGAVRVELRGEQFGLAQPGDAQRLPYVVVDERGGVDVTPRAGQSARRVGARSLTLAPGERGLMRFSFAASPTGLLSSGLHSQNAFITLEGEGGASLSEKPVTLGIQVASAAMMGLKGEFTRRGGLATIDLGELTEGRRPLATTLYVLSTGGYSVSVSSTNEGRLRQGSSNWYVPYGLALGDRAMDLTSGDRFEVVSRRPRADDYRLTIIVGSVAGKRAGDYSDTLRFTVAAI
;
A
#
# COMPACT_ATOMS: atom_id res chain seq x y z
N MET A 1 -46.66 -53.81 22.20
CA MET A 1 -46.43 -55.28 22.32
C MET A 1 -44.91 -55.38 22.54
N SER A 2 -44.49 -55.54 23.85
CA SER A 2 -44.26 -56.82 24.53
C SER A 2 -43.01 -57.50 24.00
N ARG A 3 -41.96 -57.86 24.69
CA ARG A 3 -41.63 -58.23 26.04
C ARG A 3 -40.13 -58.40 26.20
N PHE A 4 -39.49 -57.95 27.30
CA PHE A 4 -38.92 -58.71 28.40
C PHE A 4 -37.79 -59.71 28.13
N GLY A 5 -36.70 -59.57 28.96
CA GLY A 5 -35.80 -60.61 29.40
C GLY A 5 -34.43 -59.98 29.75
N ALA A 6 -34.07 -59.65 30.87
CA ALA A 6 -33.78 -60.13 32.21
C ALA A 6 -32.51 -60.97 32.36
N ARG A 7 -31.56 -60.42 33.16
CA ARG A 7 -30.63 -61.03 34.14
C ARG A 7 -29.42 -61.86 33.68
N ALA A 8 -28.21 -61.43 34.11
CA ALA A 8 -27.52 -62.09 35.21
C ALA A 8 -26.27 -61.30 35.68
N LEU A 9 -26.21 -61.09 36.98
CA LEU A 9 -25.07 -60.66 37.78
C LEU A 9 -23.92 -61.72 37.72
N PHE A 10 -22.67 -61.28 37.62
CA PHE A 10 -21.56 -61.99 38.30
C PHE A 10 -20.62 -60.91 38.85
N ALA A 11 -20.55 -60.84 40.17
CA ALA A 11 -19.54 -60.13 40.92
C ALA A 11 -18.26 -61.00 40.98
N ALA A 12 -17.10 -60.38 40.57
CA ALA A 12 -15.80 -60.92 40.94
C ALA A 12 -14.93 -59.76 41.43
N THR A 13 -14.81 -59.70 42.73
CA THR A 13 -13.90 -58.85 43.47
C THR A 13 -12.47 -59.38 43.29
N VAL A 14 -11.59 -58.61 42.63
CA VAL A 14 -10.14 -58.84 42.72
C VAL A 14 -9.49 -57.56 43.25
N VAL A 15 -9.06 -57.62 44.49
CA VAL A 15 -8.16 -56.68 45.16
C VAL A 15 -6.75 -56.93 44.59
N ALA A 16 -6.16 -55.92 43.94
CA ALA A 16 -4.75 -55.95 43.63
C ALA A 16 -4.15 -54.55 43.74
N GLY A 17 -3.30 -54.42 44.65
CA GLY A 17 -2.26 -53.50 45.03
C GLY A 17 -2.05 -52.21 44.25
N LEU A 18 -2.23 -51.09 44.96
CA LEU A 18 -1.66 -49.78 44.62
C LEU A 18 -0.11 -49.88 44.77
N MET A 19 0.58 -49.97 43.65
CA MET A 19 1.97 -49.52 43.56
C MET A 19 1.94 -48.13 42.92
N SER A 20 2.02 -47.07 43.74
CA SER A 20 2.23 -45.69 43.34
C SER A 20 3.67 -45.55 42.82
N GLY A 21 3.88 -45.82 41.56
CA GLY A 21 5.07 -45.42 40.84
C GLY A 21 4.96 -43.92 40.60
N ILE A 22 5.61 -43.11 41.45
CA ILE A 22 5.92 -41.72 41.15
C ILE A 22 6.90 -41.74 40.00
N GLY A 23 6.38 -41.78 38.77
CA GLY A 23 7.16 -41.46 37.56
C GLY A 23 7.55 -40.01 37.62
N THR A 24 8.74 -39.71 38.10
CA THR A 24 9.41 -38.45 37.82
C THR A 24 9.45 -38.31 36.29
N ALA A 25 8.57 -37.51 35.73
CA ALA A 25 8.70 -37.03 34.37
C ALA A 25 10.02 -36.26 34.35
N SER A 26 11.11 -36.94 33.99
CA SER A 26 12.36 -36.32 33.61
C SER A 26 12.02 -35.47 32.40
N ALA A 27 11.85 -34.17 32.59
CA ALA A 27 11.96 -33.22 31.52
C ALA A 27 13.33 -33.50 30.88
N GLN A 28 13.35 -34.23 29.79
CA GLN A 28 14.51 -34.34 28.95
C GLN A 28 14.83 -32.91 28.49
N SER A 29 15.75 -32.26 29.21
CA SER A 29 16.38 -31.05 28.72
C SER A 29 17.02 -31.47 27.39
N GLN A 30 16.43 -30.99 26.28
CA GLN A 30 17.00 -31.14 24.96
C GLN A 30 18.32 -30.36 24.98
N SER A 31 19.39 -31.05 25.35
CA SER A 31 20.76 -30.56 25.33
C SER A 31 21.08 -30.28 23.86
N GLY A 32 21.32 -29.04 23.51
CA GLY A 32 21.71 -28.69 22.16
C GLY A 32 21.43 -27.26 21.74
N CYS A 33 21.73 -27.00 20.48
CA CYS A 33 21.45 -25.74 19.81
C CYS A 33 19.93 -25.56 19.68
N ARG A 34 19.37 -24.45 20.24
CA ARG A 34 17.95 -24.13 20.18
C ARG A 34 17.74 -22.65 20.01
N LEU A 35 17.88 -22.17 18.77
CA LEU A 35 17.47 -20.80 18.42
C LEU A 35 15.96 -20.74 18.19
N ALA A 36 15.33 -19.71 18.74
CA ALA A 36 13.90 -19.47 18.57
C ALA A 36 13.66 -17.98 18.26
N PHE A 37 12.70 -17.71 17.39
CA PHE A 37 12.18 -16.37 17.23
C PHE A 37 11.36 -15.97 18.46
N GLU A 38 11.56 -14.75 18.92
CA GLU A 38 10.68 -14.19 19.93
C GLU A 38 9.37 -13.66 19.31
N ALA A 39 8.36 -13.47 20.17
CA ALA A 39 7.15 -12.79 19.78
C ALA A 39 7.49 -11.35 19.32
N GLY A 40 6.91 -10.91 18.23
CA GLY A 40 7.18 -9.60 17.66
C GLY A 40 6.32 -9.39 16.42
N ALA A 41 6.50 -8.25 15.74
CA ALA A 41 5.74 -7.91 14.55
C ALA A 41 5.89 -9.00 13.48
N ASP A 42 4.74 -9.48 12.99
CA ASP A 42 4.59 -10.43 11.89
C ASP A 42 4.15 -9.74 10.59
N GLN A 43 3.88 -8.42 10.66
CA GLN A 43 3.50 -7.61 9.52
C GLN A 43 4.59 -6.59 9.19
N TRP A 44 5.20 -6.76 8.04
CA TRP A 44 6.23 -5.87 7.51
C TRP A 44 5.62 -5.03 6.39
N VAL A 45 4.94 -3.94 6.78
CA VAL A 45 4.19 -3.08 5.87
C VAL A 45 4.86 -1.71 5.76
N ILE A 46 5.15 -1.32 4.52
CA ILE A 46 5.63 0.01 4.14
C ILE A 46 4.40 0.90 3.91
N GLN A 47 4.37 2.09 4.51
CA GLN A 47 3.40 3.13 4.13
C GLN A 47 3.97 3.88 2.93
N TYR A 48 3.18 4.04 1.87
CA TYR A 48 3.65 4.59 0.61
C TYR A 48 2.62 5.54 -0.02
N ASP A 49 3.06 6.76 -0.32
CA ASP A 49 2.33 7.71 -1.15
C ASP A 49 3.03 7.84 -2.52
N PRO A 50 2.46 7.30 -3.61
CA PRO A 50 3.08 7.36 -4.93
C PRO A 50 3.16 8.78 -5.53
N LEU A 51 2.43 9.74 -4.95
CA LEU A 51 2.42 11.14 -5.40
C LEU A 51 3.39 12.04 -4.62
N ALA A 52 3.90 11.57 -3.47
CA ALA A 52 4.84 12.30 -2.61
C ALA A 52 6.32 12.01 -2.94
N GLN A 53 6.63 11.22 -3.95
CA GLN A 53 8.00 10.77 -4.29
C GLN A 53 8.68 9.99 -3.15
N ASP A 54 7.90 9.29 -2.34
CA ASP A 54 8.41 8.47 -1.26
C ASP A 54 9.20 7.27 -1.77
N VAL A 55 10.20 6.85 -0.99
CA VAL A 55 10.91 5.59 -1.23
C VAL A 55 10.13 4.47 -0.55
N ALA A 56 9.78 3.45 -1.32
CA ALA A 56 9.06 2.30 -0.80
C ALA A 56 10.01 1.31 -0.12
N GLU A 57 10.66 1.74 0.99
CA GLU A 57 11.63 0.95 1.76
C GLU A 57 11.45 1.17 3.26
N ARG A 58 11.66 0.09 4.05
CA ARG A 58 11.63 0.15 5.50
C ARG A 58 12.47 -0.97 6.11
N GLN A 59 13.04 -0.70 7.30
CA GLN A 59 13.74 -1.69 8.10
C GLN A 59 12.82 -2.32 9.14
N PHE A 60 13.03 -3.63 9.39
CA PHE A 60 12.30 -4.43 10.36
C PHE A 60 13.27 -5.26 11.18
N ASP A 61 13.05 -5.29 12.49
CA ASP A 61 13.86 -6.04 13.43
C ASP A 61 13.12 -7.31 13.87
N VAL A 62 13.85 -8.42 13.95
CA VAL A 62 13.38 -9.71 14.45
C VAL A 62 14.27 -10.14 15.58
N ALA A 63 13.70 -10.37 16.76
CA ALA A 63 14.42 -10.86 17.91
C ALA A 63 14.54 -12.39 17.88
N VAL A 64 15.73 -12.89 18.20
CA VAL A 64 16.06 -14.30 18.30
C VAL A 64 16.70 -14.55 19.66
N VAL A 65 16.35 -15.65 20.30
CA VAL A 65 16.92 -16.10 21.57
C VAL A 65 17.49 -17.51 21.44
N ASN A 66 18.63 -17.75 22.07
CA ASN A 66 19.13 -19.10 22.25
C ASN A 66 18.56 -19.72 23.53
N GLN A 67 17.61 -20.63 23.37
CA GLN A 67 16.96 -21.37 24.46
C GLN A 67 17.72 -22.67 24.79
N GLY A 68 18.84 -22.95 24.11
CA GLY A 68 19.70 -24.13 24.35
C GLY A 68 20.67 -23.89 25.48
N ASP A 69 21.47 -24.93 25.78
CA ASP A 69 22.45 -24.97 26.85
C ASP A 69 23.91 -24.73 26.38
N ARG A 70 24.09 -24.52 25.08
CA ARG A 70 25.38 -24.22 24.43
C ARG A 70 25.26 -23.09 23.42
N ALA A 71 26.41 -22.51 23.07
CA ALA A 71 26.46 -21.53 21.97
C ALA A 71 25.89 -22.12 20.67
N CYS A 72 25.08 -21.34 19.98
CA CYS A 72 24.32 -21.82 18.86
C CYS A 72 24.37 -20.82 17.72
N GLY A 73 24.65 -21.28 16.52
CA GLY A 73 24.67 -20.48 15.29
C GLY A 73 23.56 -20.88 14.34
N GLY A 74 23.06 -19.88 13.60
CA GLY A 74 22.06 -20.09 12.58
C GLY A 74 22.09 -19.01 11.48
N ALA A 75 21.68 -19.41 10.29
CA ALA A 75 21.48 -18.50 9.15
C ALA A 75 19.98 -18.32 8.87
N VAL A 76 19.65 -17.23 8.20
CA VAL A 76 18.25 -16.93 7.82
C VAL A 76 17.99 -17.38 6.40
N ARG A 77 16.82 -17.95 6.21
CA ARG A 77 16.19 -18.17 4.92
C ARG A 77 14.79 -17.56 4.92
N VAL A 78 14.41 -16.91 3.84
CA VAL A 78 13.03 -16.48 3.60
C VAL A 78 12.47 -17.32 2.46
N GLU A 79 11.25 -17.82 2.61
CA GLU A 79 10.62 -18.68 1.60
C GLU A 79 9.14 -18.38 1.43
N LEU A 80 8.63 -18.71 0.24
CA LEU A 80 7.21 -18.69 -0.10
C LEU A 80 6.70 -20.14 -0.14
N ARG A 81 5.49 -20.36 0.36
CA ARG A 81 4.84 -21.66 0.35
C ARG A 81 3.57 -21.61 -0.50
N GLY A 82 3.71 -22.04 -1.75
CA GLY A 82 2.59 -22.11 -2.68
C GLY A 82 2.11 -20.78 -3.25
N GLU A 83 2.73 -19.67 -2.88
CA GLU A 83 2.41 -18.35 -3.44
C GLU A 83 3.38 -17.97 -4.56
N GLN A 84 2.85 -17.28 -5.57
CA GLN A 84 3.67 -16.69 -6.62
C GLN A 84 4.38 -15.44 -6.08
N PHE A 85 5.66 -15.26 -6.41
CA PHE A 85 6.46 -14.11 -5.99
C PHE A 85 5.85 -12.76 -6.40
N GLY A 86 5.86 -11.81 -5.47
CA GLY A 86 5.44 -10.41 -5.62
C GLY A 86 4.21 -10.06 -4.80
N LEU A 87 4.17 -8.80 -4.33
CA LEU A 87 3.04 -8.27 -3.57
C LEU A 87 1.84 -8.06 -4.51
N ALA A 88 0.64 -8.37 -4.04
CA ALA A 88 -0.59 -8.16 -4.80
C ALA A 88 -1.78 -7.88 -3.88
N GLN A 89 -2.80 -7.22 -4.40
CA GLN A 89 -4.11 -7.20 -3.79
C GLN A 89 -4.88 -8.48 -4.18
N PRO A 90 -5.87 -8.90 -3.38
CA PRO A 90 -6.72 -10.02 -3.74
C PRO A 90 -7.41 -9.79 -5.11
N GLY A 91 -7.18 -10.72 -6.04
CA GLY A 91 -7.73 -10.66 -7.40
C GLY A 91 -6.88 -9.93 -8.44
N ASP A 92 -5.75 -9.35 -8.06
CA ASP A 92 -4.82 -8.75 -9.02
C ASP A 92 -3.94 -9.82 -9.68
N ALA A 93 -3.85 -9.73 -11.02
CA ALA A 93 -2.93 -10.56 -11.80
C ALA A 93 -1.50 -10.00 -11.77
N GLN A 94 -1.36 -8.68 -11.64
CA GLN A 94 -0.06 -8.00 -11.61
C GLN A 94 0.51 -8.06 -10.19
N ARG A 95 1.77 -8.48 -10.09
CA ARG A 95 2.50 -8.57 -8.84
C ARG A 95 3.64 -7.58 -8.81
N LEU A 96 3.78 -6.90 -7.67
CA LEU A 96 4.81 -5.90 -7.44
C LEU A 96 6.08 -6.59 -6.92
N PRO A 97 7.21 -6.48 -7.62
CA PRO A 97 8.46 -7.06 -7.16
C PRO A 97 9.00 -6.32 -5.93
N TYR A 98 9.72 -7.05 -5.11
CA TYR A 98 10.36 -6.53 -3.90
C TYR A 98 11.69 -7.20 -3.63
N VAL A 99 12.46 -6.62 -2.70
CA VAL A 99 13.73 -7.15 -2.22
C VAL A 99 13.70 -7.19 -0.69
N VAL A 100 14.24 -8.26 -0.11
CA VAL A 100 14.52 -8.39 1.32
C VAL A 100 16.00 -8.64 1.51
N VAL A 101 16.66 -7.82 2.32
CA VAL A 101 18.10 -7.92 2.62
C VAL A 101 18.30 -8.15 4.10
N ASP A 102 19.10 -9.17 4.48
CA ASP A 102 19.64 -9.29 5.83
C ASP A 102 20.82 -8.31 5.98
N GLU A 103 20.60 -7.24 6.74
CA GLU A 103 21.53 -6.12 6.91
C GLU A 103 22.89 -6.54 7.53
N ARG A 104 22.94 -7.59 8.32
CA ARG A 104 24.18 -8.04 8.99
C ARG A 104 25.27 -8.47 8.01
N GLY A 105 24.89 -8.94 6.84
CA GLY A 105 25.81 -9.38 5.81
C GLY A 105 25.61 -8.72 4.47
N GLY A 106 24.61 -7.83 4.34
CA GLY A 106 24.20 -7.26 3.06
C GLY A 106 23.69 -8.35 2.10
N VAL A 107 23.09 -9.42 2.63
CA VAL A 107 22.70 -10.60 1.84
C VAL A 107 21.25 -10.47 1.40
N ASP A 108 21.03 -10.51 0.08
CA ASP A 108 19.68 -10.60 -0.50
C ASP A 108 19.06 -11.97 -0.16
N VAL A 109 18.04 -11.98 0.68
CA VAL A 109 17.29 -13.15 1.10
C VAL A 109 15.88 -13.20 0.47
N THR A 110 15.66 -12.43 -0.60
CA THR A 110 14.37 -12.36 -1.31
C THR A 110 13.92 -13.75 -1.79
N PRO A 111 12.70 -14.19 -1.44
CA PRO A 111 12.18 -15.51 -1.83
C PRO A 111 11.66 -15.47 -3.27
N ARG A 112 12.54 -15.64 -4.25
CA ARG A 112 12.15 -15.69 -5.67
C ARG A 112 11.53 -17.04 -6.03
N ALA A 113 10.57 -17.02 -6.94
CA ALA A 113 9.78 -18.20 -7.33
C ALA A 113 10.64 -19.47 -7.54
N GLY A 114 10.30 -20.55 -6.81
CA GLY A 114 10.90 -21.87 -6.95
C GLY A 114 12.30 -22.02 -6.38
N GLN A 115 12.88 -20.98 -5.79
CA GLN A 115 14.19 -21.05 -5.13
C GLN A 115 14.06 -20.58 -3.69
N SER A 116 14.22 -21.50 -2.75
CA SER A 116 14.63 -21.10 -1.41
C SER A 116 15.99 -20.43 -1.59
N ALA A 117 16.04 -19.11 -1.36
CA ALA A 117 17.29 -18.35 -1.53
C ALA A 117 18.25 -18.65 -0.40
N ARG A 118 18.82 -19.85 -0.39
CA ARG A 118 20.02 -20.16 0.38
C ARG A 118 21.20 -19.57 -0.37
N ARG A 119 21.54 -18.31 -0.10
CA ARG A 119 22.78 -17.74 -0.64
C ARG A 119 23.94 -18.14 0.25
N VAL A 120 24.93 -18.78 -0.37
CA VAL A 120 26.25 -19.02 0.20
C VAL A 120 26.83 -17.68 0.65
N GLY A 121 27.14 -17.54 1.95
CA GLY A 121 27.73 -16.32 2.51
C GLY A 121 26.88 -15.57 3.54
N ALA A 122 25.64 -16.03 3.84
CA ALA A 122 24.89 -15.49 4.96
C ALA A 122 25.70 -15.64 6.26
N ARG A 123 26.01 -14.52 6.93
CA ARG A 123 26.65 -14.58 8.26
C ARG A 123 25.68 -15.22 9.22
N SER A 124 26.11 -16.33 9.82
CA SER A 124 25.36 -16.97 10.90
C SER A 124 25.26 -16.02 12.09
N LEU A 125 24.10 -15.94 12.70
CA LEU A 125 23.93 -15.40 14.04
C LEU A 125 24.49 -16.44 15.01
N THR A 126 25.40 -16.05 15.93
CA THR A 126 25.86 -16.91 16.99
C THR A 126 25.50 -16.29 18.32
N LEU A 127 24.80 -17.07 19.16
CA LEU A 127 24.33 -16.63 20.48
C LEU A 127 24.77 -17.62 21.55
N ALA A 128 25.28 -17.12 22.69
CA ALA A 128 25.50 -17.90 23.87
C ALA A 128 24.18 -18.40 24.50
N PRO A 129 24.20 -19.38 25.42
CA PRO A 129 23.01 -19.84 26.14
C PRO A 129 22.24 -18.67 26.79
N GLY A 130 20.95 -18.55 26.53
CA GLY A 130 20.09 -17.48 27.05
C GLY A 130 20.30 -16.11 26.41
N GLU A 131 21.26 -15.96 25.51
CA GLU A 131 21.52 -14.68 24.84
C GLU A 131 20.45 -14.38 23.80
N ARG A 132 20.15 -13.07 23.68
CA ARG A 132 19.25 -12.49 22.68
C ARG A 132 20.03 -11.74 21.62
N GLY A 133 19.61 -11.87 20.38
CA GLY A 133 20.14 -11.10 19.25
C GLY A 133 19.03 -10.47 18.43
N LEU A 134 19.33 -9.35 17.80
CA LEU A 134 18.45 -8.72 16.83
C LEU A 134 18.97 -8.98 15.42
N MET A 135 18.05 -9.33 14.54
CA MET A 135 18.28 -9.45 13.12
C MET A 135 17.52 -8.33 12.42
N ARG A 136 18.23 -7.49 11.69
CA ARG A 136 17.64 -6.38 10.93
C ARG A 136 17.54 -6.75 9.46
N PHE A 137 16.36 -6.49 8.91
CA PHE A 137 16.07 -6.68 7.50
C PHE A 137 15.66 -5.36 6.87
N SER A 138 16.20 -5.03 5.71
CA SER A 138 15.66 -4.02 4.81
C SER A 138 14.67 -4.69 3.88
N PHE A 139 13.47 -4.13 3.79
CA PHE A 139 12.43 -4.55 2.86
C PHE A 139 12.08 -3.36 1.96
N ALA A 140 12.30 -3.53 0.65
CA ALA A 140 12.06 -2.53 -0.37
C ALA A 140 11.14 -3.07 -1.46
N ALA A 141 10.07 -2.36 -1.78
CA ALA A 141 9.22 -2.63 -2.94
C ALA A 141 9.65 -1.75 -4.11
N SER A 142 9.48 -2.25 -5.34
CA SER A 142 9.87 -1.55 -6.57
C SER A 142 8.64 -1.23 -7.43
N PRO A 143 7.85 -0.20 -7.05
CA PRO A 143 6.68 0.17 -7.81
C PRO A 143 7.06 0.72 -9.19
N THR A 144 6.43 0.18 -10.23
CA THR A 144 6.55 0.68 -11.60
C THR A 144 5.23 1.34 -11.98
N GLY A 145 5.21 2.67 -11.94
CA GLY A 145 4.01 3.45 -12.23
C GLY A 145 3.06 3.62 -11.04
N LEU A 146 1.87 4.09 -11.33
CA LEU A 146 0.85 4.40 -10.33
C LEU A 146 0.15 3.11 -9.88
N LEU A 147 0.18 2.83 -8.57
CA LEU A 147 -0.47 1.69 -7.95
C LEU A 147 -1.90 2.04 -7.50
N SER A 148 -2.75 1.01 -7.40
CA SER A 148 -4.05 1.12 -6.74
C SER A 148 -3.88 1.34 -5.24
N SER A 149 -4.76 2.15 -4.64
CA SER A 149 -4.79 2.35 -3.18
C SER A 149 -5.12 1.05 -2.45
N GLY A 150 -4.60 0.90 -1.23
CA GLY A 150 -4.83 -0.27 -0.38
C GLY A 150 -3.58 -1.10 -0.14
N LEU A 151 -3.77 -2.25 0.50
CA LEU A 151 -2.68 -3.15 0.88
C LEU A 151 -2.37 -4.14 -0.25
N HIS A 152 -1.15 -4.07 -0.78
CA HIS A 152 -0.57 -5.11 -1.63
C HIS A 152 0.36 -5.95 -0.76
N SER A 153 0.10 -7.24 -0.63
CA SER A 153 0.82 -8.09 0.32
C SER A 153 1.15 -9.48 -0.21
N GLN A 154 2.05 -10.15 0.51
CA GLN A 154 2.45 -11.54 0.31
C GLN A 154 2.81 -12.17 1.65
N ASN A 155 2.39 -13.42 1.87
CA ASN A 155 2.85 -14.17 3.02
C ASN A 155 4.18 -14.85 2.73
N ALA A 156 5.08 -14.80 3.68
CA ALA A 156 6.38 -15.43 3.64
C ALA A 156 6.69 -16.07 4.99
N PHE A 157 7.70 -16.95 5.01
CA PHE A 157 8.20 -17.59 6.21
C PHE A 157 9.67 -17.28 6.36
N ILE A 158 10.05 -16.78 7.54
CA ILE A 158 11.44 -16.62 7.93
C ILE A 158 11.83 -17.87 8.71
N THR A 159 12.86 -18.56 8.26
CA THR A 159 13.36 -19.79 8.88
C THR A 159 14.78 -19.56 9.37
N LEU A 160 15.06 -19.92 10.62
CA LEU A 160 16.42 -20.06 11.15
C LEU A 160 16.92 -21.47 10.82
N GLU A 161 18.01 -21.54 10.07
CA GLU A 161 18.68 -22.78 9.74
C GLU A 161 19.97 -22.90 10.54
N GLY A 162 20.15 -24.00 11.27
CA GLY A 162 21.38 -24.34 11.94
C GLY A 162 22.42 -24.91 11.00
N GLU A 163 23.55 -25.35 11.59
CA GLU A 163 24.59 -26.07 10.88
C GLU A 163 24.01 -27.33 10.23
N GLY A 164 24.36 -27.55 8.97
CA GLY A 164 23.80 -28.66 8.18
C GLY A 164 22.45 -28.40 7.54
N GLY A 165 21.87 -27.21 7.71
CA GLY A 165 20.61 -26.80 7.05
C GLY A 165 19.34 -27.29 7.75
N ALA A 166 19.43 -27.77 9.00
CA ALA A 166 18.28 -28.15 9.80
C ALA A 166 17.49 -26.88 10.20
N SER A 167 16.16 -26.88 10.03
CA SER A 167 15.28 -25.81 10.52
C SER A 167 15.24 -25.83 12.04
N LEU A 168 15.64 -24.74 12.68
CA LEU A 168 15.63 -24.58 14.14
C LEU A 168 14.36 -23.87 14.61
N SER A 169 13.91 -22.87 13.88
CA SER A 169 12.71 -22.08 14.20
C SER A 169 12.16 -21.45 12.94
N GLU A 170 10.87 -21.17 12.96
CA GLU A 170 10.14 -20.56 11.85
C GLU A 170 9.19 -19.48 12.33
N LYS A 171 9.07 -18.41 11.57
CA LYS A 171 8.15 -17.30 11.82
C LYS A 171 7.44 -16.91 10.54
N PRO A 172 6.08 -16.98 10.50
CA PRO A 172 5.33 -16.42 9.41
C PRO A 172 5.41 -14.87 9.46
N VAL A 173 5.51 -14.24 8.29
CA VAL A 173 5.48 -12.78 8.15
C VAL A 173 4.64 -12.39 6.93
N THR A 174 3.90 -11.30 7.04
CA THR A 174 3.23 -10.67 5.91
C THR A 174 4.08 -9.50 5.43
N LEU A 175 4.63 -9.60 4.24
CA LEU A 175 5.33 -8.52 3.54
C LEU A 175 4.29 -7.68 2.80
N GLY A 176 4.37 -6.35 2.87
CA GLY A 176 3.36 -5.53 2.21
C GLY A 176 3.74 -4.08 2.01
N ILE A 177 3.01 -3.44 1.10
CA ILE A 177 3.00 -2.00 0.88
C ILE A 177 1.56 -1.50 0.97
N GLN A 178 1.32 -0.58 1.87
CA GLN A 178 0.04 0.11 2.01
C GLN A 178 0.10 1.40 1.19
N VAL A 179 -0.54 1.38 0.03
CA VAL A 179 -0.63 2.54 -0.87
C VAL A 179 -1.72 3.48 -0.38
N ALA A 180 -1.36 4.74 -0.18
CA ALA A 180 -2.30 5.78 0.24
C ALA A 180 -3.35 6.03 -0.86
N SER A 181 -4.59 6.34 -0.43
CA SER A 181 -5.60 6.92 -1.32
C SER A 181 -5.23 8.36 -1.61
N ALA A 182 -4.76 8.64 -2.83
CA ALA A 182 -4.21 9.93 -3.20
C ALA A 182 -4.67 10.35 -4.60
N ALA A 183 -4.84 11.66 -4.79
CA ALA A 183 -5.12 12.26 -6.08
C ALA A 183 -4.38 13.59 -6.21
N MET A 184 -3.83 13.86 -7.38
CA MET A 184 -3.23 15.13 -7.74
C MET A 184 -3.73 15.61 -9.09
N MET A 185 -3.70 16.93 -9.30
CA MET A 185 -4.03 17.52 -10.58
C MET A 185 -2.99 18.55 -11.00
N GLY A 186 -2.99 18.86 -12.28
CA GLY A 186 -2.19 19.94 -12.85
C GLY A 186 -2.70 20.36 -14.20
N LEU A 187 -2.05 21.36 -14.78
CA LEU A 187 -2.34 21.85 -16.11
C LEU A 187 -1.18 21.50 -17.05
N LYS A 188 -1.52 21.17 -18.29
CA LYS A 188 -0.59 21.02 -19.40
C LYS A 188 -1.10 21.77 -20.62
N GLY A 189 -0.17 22.20 -21.49
CA GLY A 189 -0.48 23.02 -22.66
C GLY A 189 -0.13 24.50 -22.48
N GLU A 190 -0.92 25.39 -23.06
CA GLU A 190 -0.63 26.82 -23.11
C GLU A 190 -1.22 27.58 -21.90
N PHE A 191 -0.34 28.09 -21.06
CA PHE A 191 -0.67 28.99 -19.95
C PHE A 191 0.61 29.67 -19.45
N THR A 192 0.48 30.82 -18.80
CA THR A 192 1.57 31.50 -18.09
C THR A 192 1.40 31.32 -16.59
N ARG A 193 2.51 31.30 -15.83
CA ARG A 193 2.48 31.26 -14.35
C ARG A 193 3.01 32.55 -13.78
N ARG A 194 2.22 33.20 -12.92
CA ARG A 194 2.64 34.38 -12.16
C ARG A 194 2.12 34.25 -10.72
N GLY A 195 3.01 34.38 -9.72
CA GLY A 195 2.62 34.36 -8.32
C GLY A 195 1.86 33.10 -7.88
N GLY A 196 2.15 31.92 -8.45
CA GLY A 196 1.47 30.67 -8.12
C GLY A 196 0.14 30.46 -8.89
N LEU A 197 -0.34 31.43 -9.65
CA LEU A 197 -1.53 31.32 -10.49
C LEU A 197 -1.16 30.94 -11.92
N ALA A 198 -1.93 30.04 -12.51
CA ALA A 198 -1.90 29.75 -13.94
C ALA A 198 -2.88 30.72 -14.64
N THR A 199 -2.37 31.46 -15.63
CA THR A 199 -3.17 32.42 -16.42
C THR A 199 -3.29 31.91 -17.84
N ILE A 200 -4.52 31.80 -18.34
CA ILE A 200 -4.85 31.47 -19.73
C ILE A 200 -5.37 32.75 -20.38
N ASP A 201 -4.66 33.21 -21.40
CA ASP A 201 -5.10 34.36 -22.19
C ASP A 201 -6.11 33.90 -23.23
N LEU A 202 -7.32 34.47 -23.16
CA LEU A 202 -8.38 34.18 -24.11
C LEU A 202 -8.28 35.04 -25.38
N GLY A 203 -7.41 36.06 -25.40
CA GLY A 203 -7.35 37.06 -26.46
C GLY A 203 -8.63 37.83 -26.60
N GLU A 204 -8.98 38.23 -27.84
CA GLU A 204 -10.26 38.94 -28.12
C GLU A 204 -11.44 38.01 -27.81
N LEU A 205 -12.39 38.52 -27.02
CA LEU A 205 -13.57 37.77 -26.63
C LEU A 205 -14.59 37.78 -27.78
N THR A 206 -14.87 36.61 -28.31
CA THR A 206 -15.92 36.36 -29.28
C THR A 206 -16.95 35.40 -28.70
N GLU A 207 -18.24 35.66 -28.97
CA GLU A 207 -19.31 34.79 -28.51
C GLU A 207 -19.20 33.38 -29.09
N GLY A 208 -19.46 32.38 -28.26
CA GLY A 208 -19.49 30.97 -28.65
C GLY A 208 -18.53 30.04 -27.89
N ARG A 209 -18.44 28.80 -28.38
CA ARG A 209 -17.65 27.73 -27.78
C ARG A 209 -16.21 27.77 -28.29
N ARG A 210 -15.25 27.84 -27.39
CA ARG A 210 -13.82 27.91 -27.70
C ARG A 210 -13.04 26.87 -26.91
N PRO A 211 -12.54 25.80 -27.55
CA PRO A 211 -11.60 24.87 -26.95
C PRO A 211 -10.28 25.59 -26.69
N LEU A 212 -9.70 25.38 -25.50
CA LEU A 212 -8.38 25.93 -25.13
C LEU A 212 -7.29 24.93 -25.45
N ALA A 213 -6.07 25.44 -25.70
CA ALA A 213 -4.86 24.64 -25.83
C ALA A 213 -4.33 24.16 -24.45
N THR A 214 -5.20 24.12 -23.45
CA THR A 214 -4.90 23.77 -22.07
C THR A 214 -5.75 22.60 -21.64
N THR A 215 -5.14 21.66 -20.94
CA THR A 215 -5.77 20.45 -20.42
C THR A 215 -5.52 20.36 -18.92
N LEU A 216 -6.57 20.10 -18.16
CA LEU A 216 -6.50 19.69 -16.76
C LEU A 216 -6.21 18.18 -16.73
N TYR A 217 -5.11 17.74 -16.12
CA TYR A 217 -4.85 16.32 -15.90
C TYR A 217 -5.05 15.96 -14.44
N VAL A 218 -5.51 14.74 -14.20
CA VAL A 218 -5.66 14.15 -12.86
C VAL A 218 -4.95 12.82 -12.82
N LEU A 219 -4.10 12.62 -11.80
CA LEU A 219 -3.51 11.33 -11.44
C LEU A 219 -4.10 10.90 -10.10
N SER A 220 -4.57 9.66 -10.00
CA SER A 220 -5.14 9.14 -8.76
C SER A 220 -4.86 7.65 -8.59
N THR A 221 -4.65 7.21 -7.35
CA THR A 221 -4.49 5.80 -6.97
C THR A 221 -5.81 5.02 -7.01
N GLY A 222 -6.93 5.69 -7.24
CA GLY A 222 -8.27 5.10 -7.28
C GLY A 222 -9.29 6.08 -7.84
N GLY A 223 -10.50 6.06 -7.28
CA GLY A 223 -11.52 7.07 -7.56
C GLY A 223 -11.12 8.44 -7.06
N TYR A 224 -11.68 9.48 -7.67
CA TYR A 224 -11.43 10.86 -7.28
C TYR A 224 -12.64 11.75 -7.56
N SER A 225 -12.66 12.91 -6.94
CA SER A 225 -13.61 13.99 -7.26
C SER A 225 -12.85 15.23 -7.72
N VAL A 226 -13.44 15.96 -8.66
CA VAL A 226 -12.99 17.28 -9.07
C VAL A 226 -14.09 18.28 -8.79
N SER A 227 -13.76 19.37 -8.13
CA SER A 227 -14.67 20.50 -7.95
C SER A 227 -14.08 21.76 -8.57
N VAL A 228 -14.95 22.64 -9.04
CA VAL A 228 -14.61 23.96 -9.59
C VAL A 228 -15.48 25.03 -8.97
N SER A 229 -14.89 26.16 -8.68
CA SER A 229 -15.61 27.37 -8.29
C SER A 229 -15.06 28.58 -9.05
N SER A 230 -15.91 29.54 -9.34
CA SER A 230 -15.59 30.82 -9.99
C SER A 230 -15.70 31.95 -8.98
N THR A 231 -14.70 32.84 -8.95
CA THR A 231 -14.74 34.02 -8.08
C THR A 231 -15.86 35.00 -8.47
N ASN A 232 -16.18 35.06 -9.75
CA ASN A 232 -17.18 35.95 -10.27
C ASN A 232 -18.45 35.23 -10.77
N GLU A 233 -18.73 34.02 -10.28
CA GLU A 233 -19.94 33.24 -10.58
C GLU A 233 -20.18 33.04 -12.09
N GLY A 234 -19.13 32.66 -12.83
CA GLY A 234 -19.25 32.47 -14.29
C GLY A 234 -19.30 33.76 -15.10
N ARG A 235 -18.70 34.85 -14.59
CA ARG A 235 -18.64 36.15 -15.24
C ARG A 235 -17.19 36.62 -15.37
N LEU A 236 -16.75 36.90 -16.57
CA LEU A 236 -15.54 37.66 -16.80
C LEU A 236 -15.82 39.14 -16.48
N ARG A 237 -15.17 39.70 -15.45
CA ARG A 237 -15.41 41.09 -15.01
C ARG A 237 -14.29 42.03 -15.46
N GLN A 238 -14.66 43.25 -15.81
CA GLN A 238 -13.74 44.35 -16.10
C GLN A 238 -13.28 45.01 -14.79
N GLY A 239 -12.18 44.55 -14.21
CA GLY A 239 -11.68 45.06 -12.93
C GLY A 239 -12.73 45.03 -11.83
N SER A 240 -12.89 46.16 -11.11
CA SER A 240 -13.93 46.36 -10.08
C SER A 240 -15.25 46.91 -10.61
N SER A 241 -15.40 47.09 -11.91
CA SER A 241 -16.58 47.66 -12.52
C SER A 241 -17.77 46.68 -12.50
N ASN A 242 -18.96 47.17 -12.85
CA ASN A 242 -20.15 46.34 -13.03
C ASN A 242 -20.29 45.77 -14.45
N TRP A 243 -19.27 46.01 -15.31
CA TRP A 243 -19.22 45.43 -16.64
C TRP A 243 -18.73 43.98 -16.56
N TYR A 244 -19.49 43.07 -17.18
CA TYR A 244 -19.13 41.64 -17.24
C TYR A 244 -19.60 41.00 -18.54
N VAL A 245 -18.91 39.93 -18.93
CA VAL A 245 -19.30 39.01 -19.99
C VAL A 245 -19.56 37.64 -19.33
N PRO A 246 -20.78 37.09 -19.46
CA PRO A 246 -21.05 35.77 -18.91
C PRO A 246 -20.26 34.71 -19.68
N TYR A 247 -19.83 33.67 -19.00
CA TYR A 247 -19.16 32.54 -19.62
C TYR A 247 -19.46 31.23 -18.90
N GLY A 248 -19.33 30.11 -19.61
CA GLY A 248 -19.38 28.77 -19.08
C GLY A 248 -18.04 28.06 -19.24
N LEU A 249 -17.85 26.97 -18.52
CA LEU A 249 -16.72 26.09 -18.60
C LEU A 249 -17.19 24.67 -18.90
N ALA A 250 -16.45 23.95 -19.76
CA ALA A 250 -16.57 22.51 -19.86
C ALA A 250 -15.20 21.84 -19.65
N LEU A 251 -15.22 20.72 -18.93
CA LEU A 251 -14.10 19.81 -18.73
C LEU A 251 -14.33 18.54 -19.59
N GLY A 252 -13.61 18.42 -20.70
CA GLY A 252 -13.96 17.45 -21.74
C GLY A 252 -15.36 17.73 -22.29
N ASP A 253 -16.25 16.76 -22.17
CA ASP A 253 -17.65 16.88 -22.61
C ASP A 253 -18.61 17.36 -21.51
N ARG A 254 -18.10 17.53 -20.28
CA ARG A 254 -18.92 17.90 -19.12
C ARG A 254 -18.98 19.42 -18.94
N ALA A 255 -20.15 19.98 -19.05
CA ALA A 255 -20.41 21.39 -18.66
C ALA A 255 -20.38 21.51 -17.13
N MET A 256 -19.74 22.57 -16.63
CA MET A 256 -19.61 22.86 -15.20
C MET A 256 -20.45 24.06 -14.82
N ASP A 257 -21.17 23.96 -13.70
CA ASP A 257 -21.90 25.14 -13.14
C ASP A 257 -20.88 26.00 -12.37
N LEU A 258 -20.62 27.18 -12.90
CA LEU A 258 -19.75 28.18 -12.27
C LEU A 258 -20.48 29.13 -11.34
N THR A 259 -21.81 29.15 -11.36
CA THR A 259 -22.62 30.08 -10.57
C THR A 259 -22.67 29.68 -9.11
N SER A 260 -22.90 28.40 -8.84
CA SER A 260 -22.95 27.84 -7.48
C SER A 260 -21.70 27.02 -7.14
N GLY A 261 -20.82 26.78 -8.11
CA GLY A 261 -19.78 25.79 -8.08
C GLY A 261 -20.31 24.40 -8.41
N ASP A 262 -19.45 23.55 -8.95
CA ASP A 262 -19.81 22.19 -9.37
C ASP A 262 -18.78 21.17 -8.95
N ARG A 263 -19.22 19.92 -8.83
CA ARG A 263 -18.39 18.78 -8.49
C ARG A 263 -18.81 17.54 -9.27
N PHE A 264 -17.86 16.76 -9.71
CA PHE A 264 -18.11 15.43 -10.23
C PHE A 264 -17.16 14.40 -9.62
N GLU A 265 -17.58 13.15 -9.70
CA GLU A 265 -16.83 12.01 -9.17
C GLU A 265 -16.54 11.01 -10.28
N VAL A 266 -15.35 10.41 -10.21
CA VAL A 266 -14.93 9.30 -11.03
C VAL A 266 -14.66 8.13 -10.11
N VAL A 267 -15.59 7.17 -10.09
CA VAL A 267 -15.46 5.97 -9.25
C VAL A 267 -14.54 4.98 -9.94
N SER A 268 -13.48 4.55 -9.26
CA SER A 268 -12.54 3.56 -9.75
C SER A 268 -11.86 2.83 -8.61
N ARG A 269 -11.61 1.53 -8.78
CA ARG A 269 -10.73 0.73 -7.90
C ARG A 269 -9.32 0.60 -8.46
N ARG A 270 -9.10 1.10 -9.69
CA ARG A 270 -7.81 1.07 -10.37
C ARG A 270 -7.24 2.47 -10.43
N PRO A 271 -5.91 2.61 -10.49
CA PRO A 271 -5.29 3.91 -10.66
C PRO A 271 -5.76 4.56 -11.97
N ARG A 272 -5.83 5.88 -11.95
CA ARG A 272 -6.35 6.70 -13.05
C ARG A 272 -5.34 7.76 -13.46
N ALA A 273 -5.29 7.98 -14.77
CA ALA A 273 -4.63 9.13 -15.38
C ALA A 273 -5.61 9.69 -16.42
N ASP A 274 -6.32 10.74 -16.06
CA ASP A 274 -7.38 11.30 -16.88
C ASP A 274 -7.03 12.72 -17.32
N ASP A 275 -7.40 13.06 -18.56
CA ASP A 275 -7.18 14.34 -19.20
C ASP A 275 -8.52 15.00 -19.56
N TYR A 276 -8.70 16.24 -19.10
CA TYR A 276 -9.87 17.05 -19.37
C TYR A 276 -9.47 18.29 -20.15
N ARG A 277 -9.75 18.34 -21.46
CA ARG A 277 -9.57 19.55 -22.26
C ARG A 277 -10.49 20.64 -21.74
N LEU A 278 -9.94 21.81 -21.50
CA LEU A 278 -10.71 22.99 -21.09
C LEU A 278 -11.40 23.60 -22.30
N THR A 279 -12.69 23.90 -22.17
CA THR A 279 -13.45 24.63 -23.18
C THR A 279 -14.22 25.76 -22.49
N ILE A 280 -14.01 26.96 -22.97
CA ILE A 280 -14.76 28.14 -22.54
C ILE A 280 -15.93 28.37 -23.49
N ILE A 281 -17.09 28.77 -22.95
CA ILE A 281 -18.28 29.12 -23.69
C ILE A 281 -18.59 30.58 -23.36
N VAL A 282 -18.16 31.49 -24.24
CA VAL A 282 -18.34 32.93 -24.03
C VAL A 282 -19.75 33.31 -24.43
N GLY A 283 -20.47 33.97 -23.53
CA GLY A 283 -21.79 34.51 -23.79
C GLY A 283 -21.75 35.82 -24.55
N SER A 284 -22.89 36.53 -24.62
CA SER A 284 -23.00 37.73 -25.44
C SER A 284 -22.05 38.84 -25.02
N VAL A 285 -21.29 39.34 -25.99
CA VAL A 285 -20.38 40.50 -25.88
C VAL A 285 -21.02 41.79 -26.41
N ALA A 286 -22.25 41.70 -26.99
CA ALA A 286 -22.94 42.85 -27.54
C ALA A 286 -23.19 43.91 -26.47
N GLY A 287 -22.90 45.17 -26.78
CA GLY A 287 -23.09 46.32 -25.88
C GLY A 287 -22.14 46.32 -24.66
N LYS A 288 -21.12 45.47 -24.61
CA LYS A 288 -20.10 45.47 -23.53
C LYS A 288 -19.04 46.54 -23.80
N ARG A 289 -18.50 47.13 -22.72
CA ARG A 289 -17.43 48.10 -22.80
C ARG A 289 -16.14 47.45 -23.23
N ALA A 290 -15.34 48.13 -24.03
CA ALA A 290 -13.96 47.66 -24.37
C ALA A 290 -13.05 47.68 -23.14
N GLY A 291 -12.18 46.70 -23.01
CA GLY A 291 -11.19 46.59 -21.93
C GLY A 291 -10.91 45.14 -21.54
N ASP A 292 -10.09 44.95 -20.52
CA ASP A 292 -9.65 43.63 -20.04
C ASP A 292 -10.68 43.03 -19.07
N TYR A 293 -11.11 41.83 -19.35
CA TYR A 293 -12.04 41.06 -18.55
C TYR A 293 -11.39 39.82 -17.98
N SER A 294 -11.59 39.53 -16.72
CA SER A 294 -10.98 38.38 -16.05
C SER A 294 -11.88 37.71 -15.02
N ASP A 295 -11.60 36.45 -14.76
CA ASP A 295 -12.14 35.70 -13.61
C ASP A 295 -11.08 34.77 -13.08
N THR A 296 -11.24 34.27 -11.83
CA THR A 296 -10.40 33.27 -11.23
C THR A 296 -11.21 32.01 -10.95
N LEU A 297 -10.78 30.91 -11.54
CA LEU A 297 -11.30 29.59 -11.27
C LEU A 297 -10.42 28.87 -10.26
N ARG A 298 -11.03 28.26 -9.26
CA ARG A 298 -10.39 27.38 -8.31
C ARG A 298 -10.82 25.94 -8.57
N PHE A 299 -9.86 25.08 -8.90
CA PHE A 299 -10.07 23.64 -8.99
C PHE A 299 -9.56 22.98 -7.73
N THR A 300 -10.26 21.94 -7.28
CA THR A 300 -9.83 21.08 -6.17
C THR A 300 -10.04 19.65 -6.58
N VAL A 301 -9.02 18.80 -6.33
CA VAL A 301 -9.12 17.35 -6.48
C VAL A 301 -9.01 16.68 -5.12
N ALA A 302 -9.77 15.61 -4.92
CA ALA A 302 -9.67 14.76 -3.74
C ALA A 302 -9.85 13.30 -4.14
N ALA A 303 -9.07 12.40 -3.55
CA ALA A 303 -9.31 10.95 -3.65
C ALA A 303 -10.60 10.57 -2.91
N ILE A 304 -11.32 9.56 -3.40
CA ILE A 304 -12.55 9.03 -2.82
C ILE A 304 -12.46 7.53 -2.60
#